data_cd79880a6a5f69470ed086421a44a3af
#
_entry.id   cd79880a6a5f69470ed086421a44a3af
#
_cell.length_a   1.000
_cell.length_b   1.000
_cell.length_c   1.000
_cell.angle_alpha   90.00
_cell.angle_beta   90.00
_cell.angle_gamma   90.00
#
_symmetry.space_group_name_H-M   'P 1'
#
loop_
_entity.id
_entity.type
_entity.pdbx_description
1 polymer ?
#
loop_
_entity_poly.entity_id
_entity_poly.type
_entity_poly.pdbx_seq_one_letter_code
_entity_poly.pdbx_strand_id
1 'polypeptide(L)'
;AIIILVLAFGSVLAMGLPIGTALIGLGTGISIVTMLSHIMEMPDFVVQIGGMIGIGVGIDYALFIVTRFREGLRSGLSPEDATAVAIDTAGRAVLFAGITVMVSLLGMYMMGMKFIYGLAIAASTVVGVMVVAALTLLPALLALVGHRIDITTRAALISLITFSTVSLFGIVFLGSLTLIGLGALMAVIIMATSFLVKSWRTPIKHREPKPVQEQFWYRWSRFIQHRPWISLIGGLTALLIMTLPLFGM
;
A
#
# COMPACT_ATOMS: atom_id res chain seq x y z
N ALA A 1 6.65 4.91 -0.18
CA ALA A 1 5.21 4.59 -0.31
C ALA A 1 4.34 5.85 -0.26
N ILE A 2 4.40 6.69 0.81
CA ILE A 2 3.52 7.86 1.00
C ILE A 2 3.55 8.80 -0.21
N ILE A 3 4.73 9.21 -0.67
CA ILE A 3 4.88 10.14 -1.82
C ILE A 3 4.28 9.53 -3.09
N ILE A 4 4.56 8.26 -3.35
CA ILE A 4 4.04 7.56 -4.53
C ILE A 4 2.52 7.44 -4.47
N LEU A 5 1.97 7.10 -3.31
CA LEU A 5 0.51 6.99 -3.11
C LEU A 5 -0.20 8.34 -3.28
N VAL A 6 0.41 9.44 -2.82
CA VAL A 6 -0.11 10.79 -3.04
C VAL A 6 -0.14 11.15 -4.53
N LEU A 7 0.96 10.87 -5.23
CA LEU A 7 1.05 11.13 -6.66
C LEU A 7 0.07 10.25 -7.45
N ALA A 8 -0.10 8.99 -7.05
CA ALA A 8 -1.00 8.04 -7.72
C ALA A 8 -2.48 8.38 -7.47
N PHE A 9 -2.84 8.70 -6.23
CA PHE A 9 -4.23 8.94 -5.88
C PHE A 9 -4.67 10.39 -5.94
N GLY A 10 -3.74 11.33 -5.76
CA GLY A 10 -4.04 12.76 -5.72
C GLY A 10 -4.99 13.14 -4.56
N SER A 11 -5.28 12.23 -3.64
CA SER A 11 -6.15 12.42 -2.48
C SER A 11 -5.52 11.85 -1.22
N VAL A 12 -5.52 12.67 -0.15
CA VAL A 12 -4.99 12.27 1.16
C VAL A 12 -5.86 11.19 1.81
N LEU A 13 -7.18 11.26 1.65
CA LEU A 13 -8.08 10.24 2.17
C LEU A 13 -7.89 8.91 1.44
N ALA A 14 -7.84 8.94 0.10
CA ALA A 14 -7.61 7.73 -0.69
C ALA A 14 -6.28 7.04 -0.37
N MET A 15 -5.25 7.80 -0.03
CA MET A 15 -3.96 7.29 0.43
C MET A 15 -4.00 6.82 1.88
N GLY A 16 -4.71 7.58 2.74
CA GLY A 16 -4.77 7.30 4.18
C GLY A 16 -5.45 5.98 4.51
N LEU A 17 -6.44 5.57 3.71
CA LEU A 17 -7.17 4.32 3.93
C LEU A 17 -6.27 3.07 3.80
N PRO A 18 -5.49 2.87 2.71
CA PRO A 18 -4.54 1.77 2.62
C PRO A 18 -3.51 1.75 3.75
N ILE A 19 -2.95 2.91 4.07
CA ILE A 19 -1.93 3.02 5.13
C ILE A 19 -2.55 2.72 6.49
N GLY A 20 -3.72 3.30 6.81
CA GLY A 20 -4.41 3.07 8.06
C GLY A 20 -4.78 1.59 8.25
N THR A 21 -5.34 0.97 7.22
CA THR A 21 -5.66 -0.46 7.22
C THR A 21 -4.42 -1.32 7.43
N ALA A 22 -3.32 -1.00 6.72
CA ALA A 22 -2.06 -1.73 6.86
C ALA A 22 -1.45 -1.58 8.26
N LEU A 23 -1.49 -0.39 8.86
CA LEU A 23 -0.95 -0.16 10.21
C LEU A 23 -1.76 -0.91 11.29
N ILE A 24 -3.09 -0.89 11.20
CA ILE A 24 -3.96 -1.64 12.13
C ILE A 24 -3.74 -3.14 11.95
N GLY A 25 -3.74 -3.61 10.71
CA GLY A 25 -3.46 -5.02 10.39
C GLY A 25 -2.08 -5.46 10.88
N LEU A 26 -1.06 -4.62 10.69
CA LEU A 26 0.31 -4.88 11.17
C LEU A 26 0.36 -4.98 12.71
N GLY A 27 -0.23 -4.02 13.40
CA GLY A 27 -0.28 -4.03 14.86
C GLY A 27 -0.94 -5.30 15.39
N THR A 28 -2.07 -5.69 14.80
CA THR A 28 -2.76 -6.95 15.12
C THR A 28 -1.90 -8.17 14.79
N GLY A 29 -1.30 -8.21 13.61
CA GLY A 29 -0.44 -9.32 13.17
C GLY A 29 0.77 -9.52 14.06
N ILE A 30 1.48 -8.44 14.40
CA ILE A 30 2.62 -8.48 15.33
C ILE A 30 2.18 -8.95 16.72
N SER A 31 1.04 -8.47 17.22
CA SER A 31 0.51 -8.92 18.52
C SER A 31 0.26 -10.43 18.54
N ILE A 32 -0.34 -10.99 17.48
CA ILE A 32 -0.56 -12.43 17.35
C ILE A 32 0.78 -13.17 17.27
N VAL A 33 1.74 -12.70 16.48
CA VAL A 33 3.08 -13.30 16.39
C VAL A 33 3.77 -13.29 17.74
N THR A 34 3.68 -12.20 18.51
CA THR A 34 4.22 -12.12 19.86
C THR A 34 3.55 -13.12 20.81
N MET A 35 2.24 -13.35 20.69
CA MET A 35 1.57 -14.40 21.45
C MET A 35 2.07 -15.80 21.07
N LEU A 36 2.25 -16.07 19.78
CA LEU A 36 2.77 -17.34 19.29
C LEU A 36 4.22 -17.60 19.73
N SER A 37 5.05 -16.56 19.90
CA SER A 37 6.43 -16.71 20.37
C SER A 37 6.55 -17.26 21.79
N HIS A 38 5.48 -17.24 22.60
CA HIS A 38 5.45 -17.89 23.91
C HIS A 38 5.25 -19.42 23.84
N ILE A 39 4.79 -19.92 22.69
CA ILE A 39 4.44 -21.35 22.49
C ILE A 39 5.48 -22.04 21.62
N MET A 40 6.18 -21.30 20.77
CA MET A 40 7.15 -21.85 19.82
C MET A 40 8.40 -20.96 19.71
N GLU A 41 9.53 -21.59 19.41
CA GLU A 41 10.79 -20.88 19.17
C GLU A 41 10.68 -20.01 17.90
N MET A 42 10.91 -18.71 18.05
CA MET A 42 10.92 -17.75 16.95
C MET A 42 12.25 -16.98 16.95
N PRO A 43 12.84 -16.70 15.77
CA PRO A 43 14.02 -15.85 15.68
C PRO A 43 13.73 -14.41 16.16
N ASP A 44 14.69 -13.73 16.76
CA ASP A 44 14.55 -12.34 17.25
C ASP A 44 14.17 -11.35 16.15
N PHE A 45 14.56 -11.63 14.91
CA PHE A 45 14.28 -10.78 13.76
C PHE A 45 12.92 -11.06 13.08
N VAL A 46 12.10 -11.98 13.60
CA VAL A 46 10.84 -12.39 12.99
C VAL A 46 9.84 -11.22 12.88
N VAL A 47 9.84 -10.33 13.88
CA VAL A 47 8.96 -9.16 13.91
C VAL A 47 9.34 -8.17 12.80
N GLN A 48 10.65 -7.98 12.54
CA GLN A 48 11.12 -7.10 11.48
C GLN A 48 10.72 -7.64 10.10
N ILE A 49 10.95 -8.92 9.83
CA ILE A 49 10.59 -9.53 8.55
C ILE A 49 9.08 -9.56 8.36
N GLY A 50 8.33 -9.99 9.39
CA GLY A 50 6.87 -9.96 9.36
C GLY A 50 6.33 -8.54 9.13
N GLY A 51 6.94 -7.55 9.76
CA GLY A 51 6.60 -6.13 9.58
C GLY A 51 6.84 -5.65 8.16
N MET A 52 8.00 -5.96 7.57
CA MET A 52 8.32 -5.58 6.18
C MET A 52 7.34 -6.21 5.18
N ILE A 53 7.08 -7.51 5.29
CA ILE A 53 6.14 -8.23 4.43
C ILE A 53 4.72 -7.67 4.64
N GLY A 54 4.32 -7.50 5.90
CA GLY A 54 2.98 -7.04 6.26
C GLY A 54 2.67 -5.64 5.71
N ILE A 55 3.56 -4.67 5.87
CA ILE A 55 3.37 -3.33 5.32
C ILE A 55 3.26 -3.37 3.80
N GLY A 56 4.17 -4.08 3.12
CA GLY A 56 4.15 -4.19 1.66
C GLY A 56 2.84 -4.80 1.16
N VAL A 57 2.54 -6.00 1.61
CA VAL A 57 1.34 -6.74 1.23
C VAL A 57 0.05 -6.01 1.63
N GLY A 58 0.02 -5.44 2.84
CA GLY A 58 -1.16 -4.71 3.33
C GLY A 58 -1.49 -3.47 2.51
N ILE A 59 -0.48 -2.67 2.15
CA ILE A 59 -0.67 -1.50 1.30
C ILE A 59 -1.10 -1.92 -0.10
N ASP A 60 -0.47 -2.93 -0.70
CA ASP A 60 -0.77 -3.37 -2.07
C ASP A 60 -2.19 -3.94 -2.19
N TYR A 61 -2.63 -4.75 -1.23
CA TYR A 61 -3.98 -5.30 -1.22
C TYR A 61 -5.04 -4.20 -1.04
N ALA A 62 -4.79 -3.29 -0.10
CA ALA A 62 -5.69 -2.16 0.11
C ALA A 62 -5.72 -1.22 -1.09
N LEU A 63 -4.57 -0.96 -1.73
CA LEU A 63 -4.45 -0.15 -2.94
C LEU A 63 -5.32 -0.70 -4.06
N PHE A 64 -5.28 -2.01 -4.27
CA PHE A 64 -6.03 -2.67 -5.34
C PHE A 64 -7.55 -2.52 -5.15
N ILE A 65 -8.03 -2.71 -3.91
CA ILE A 65 -9.46 -2.55 -3.58
C ILE A 65 -9.88 -1.07 -3.69
N VAL A 66 -9.08 -0.12 -3.15
CA VAL A 66 -9.40 1.32 -3.23
C VAL A 66 -9.43 1.82 -4.66
N THR A 67 -8.52 1.36 -5.52
CA THR A 67 -8.52 1.73 -6.94
C THR A 67 -9.81 1.28 -7.60
N ARG A 68 -10.24 0.04 -7.37
CA ARG A 68 -11.47 -0.51 -7.93
C ARG A 68 -12.72 0.19 -7.41
N PHE A 69 -12.76 0.54 -6.13
CA PHE A 69 -13.82 1.33 -5.55
C PHE A 69 -13.94 2.71 -6.23
N ARG A 70 -12.81 3.41 -6.43
CA ARG A 70 -12.80 4.72 -7.11
C ARG A 70 -13.25 4.62 -8.58
N GLU A 71 -12.91 3.56 -9.27
CA GLU A 71 -13.42 3.29 -10.62
C GLU A 71 -14.96 3.16 -10.62
N GLY A 72 -15.51 2.42 -9.65
CA GLY A 72 -16.96 2.30 -9.45
C GLY A 72 -17.64 3.65 -9.22
N LEU A 73 -17.10 4.49 -8.32
CA LEU A 73 -17.62 5.83 -8.08
C LEU A 73 -17.56 6.72 -9.33
N ARG A 74 -16.49 6.65 -10.10
CA ARG A 74 -16.34 7.42 -11.36
C ARG A 74 -17.29 6.95 -12.45
N SER A 75 -17.71 5.69 -12.43
CA SER A 75 -18.73 5.17 -13.34
C SER A 75 -20.16 5.51 -12.90
N GLY A 76 -20.32 6.23 -11.79
CA GLY A 76 -21.62 6.70 -11.30
C GLY A 76 -22.33 5.76 -10.32
N LEU A 77 -21.64 4.72 -9.82
CA LEU A 77 -22.18 3.83 -8.80
C LEU A 77 -22.33 4.54 -7.45
N SER A 78 -23.28 4.11 -6.65
CA SER A 78 -23.37 4.50 -5.24
C SER A 78 -22.13 4.00 -4.47
N PRO A 79 -21.74 4.60 -3.33
CA PRO A 79 -20.63 4.10 -2.52
C PRO A 79 -20.82 2.64 -2.08
N GLU A 80 -22.04 2.24 -1.81
CA GLU A 80 -22.40 0.87 -1.43
C GLU A 80 -22.15 -0.10 -2.57
N ASP A 81 -22.69 0.21 -3.76
CA ASP A 81 -22.50 -0.62 -4.96
C ASP A 81 -21.03 -0.64 -5.40
N ALA A 82 -20.34 0.50 -5.35
CA ALA A 82 -18.91 0.58 -5.67
C ALA A 82 -18.07 -0.28 -4.73
N THR A 83 -18.42 -0.32 -3.43
CA THR A 83 -17.76 -1.20 -2.45
C THR A 83 -18.04 -2.66 -2.76
N ALA A 84 -19.29 -3.02 -3.04
CA ALA A 84 -19.68 -4.39 -3.40
C ALA A 84 -18.91 -4.87 -4.64
N VAL A 85 -18.88 -4.07 -5.71
CA VAL A 85 -18.13 -4.39 -6.94
C VAL A 85 -16.62 -4.49 -6.69
N ALA A 86 -16.06 -3.61 -5.84
CA ALA A 86 -14.64 -3.65 -5.51
C ALA A 86 -14.28 -4.93 -4.77
N ILE A 87 -15.12 -5.39 -3.83
CA ILE A 87 -14.89 -6.65 -3.09
C ILE A 87 -15.13 -7.86 -3.99
N ASP A 88 -16.16 -7.86 -4.82
CA ASP A 88 -16.43 -8.99 -5.72
C ASP A 88 -15.33 -9.18 -6.77
N THR A 89 -14.64 -8.12 -7.18
CA THR A 89 -13.57 -8.18 -8.19
C THR A 89 -12.18 -8.20 -7.55
N ALA A 90 -11.75 -7.08 -7.00
CA ALA A 90 -10.43 -6.91 -6.39
C ALA A 90 -10.29 -7.73 -5.11
N GLY A 91 -11.34 -7.82 -4.29
CA GLY A 91 -11.31 -8.59 -3.05
C GLY A 91 -11.07 -10.08 -3.28
N ARG A 92 -11.70 -10.67 -4.29
CA ARG A 92 -11.43 -12.07 -4.67
C ARG A 92 -9.98 -12.27 -5.10
N ALA A 93 -9.42 -11.36 -5.90
CA ALA A 93 -8.03 -11.44 -6.33
C ALA A 93 -7.08 -11.33 -5.12
N VAL A 94 -7.35 -10.43 -4.18
CA VAL A 94 -6.60 -10.27 -2.92
C VAL A 94 -6.66 -11.55 -2.08
N LEU A 95 -7.83 -12.17 -1.96
CA LEU A 95 -7.99 -13.43 -1.23
C LEU A 95 -7.12 -14.54 -1.82
N PHE A 96 -7.21 -14.77 -3.13
CA PHE A 96 -6.42 -15.79 -3.80
C PHE A 96 -4.91 -15.51 -3.74
N ALA A 97 -4.51 -14.27 -3.98
CA ALA A 97 -3.12 -13.85 -3.87
C ALA A 97 -2.58 -14.06 -2.43
N GLY A 98 -3.36 -13.65 -1.43
CA GLY A 98 -2.99 -13.81 -0.02
C GLY A 98 -2.85 -15.27 0.39
N ILE A 99 -3.81 -16.11 0.02
CA ILE A 99 -3.73 -17.56 0.28
C ILE A 99 -2.48 -18.15 -0.40
N THR A 100 -2.20 -17.78 -1.64
CA THR A 100 -1.02 -18.27 -2.36
C THR A 100 0.27 -17.87 -1.65
N VAL A 101 0.38 -16.62 -1.19
CA VAL A 101 1.54 -16.15 -0.43
C VAL A 101 1.66 -16.91 0.91
N MET A 102 0.56 -17.09 1.64
CA MET A 102 0.55 -17.84 2.90
C MET A 102 1.02 -19.30 2.70
N VAL A 103 0.51 -19.98 1.69
CA VAL A 103 0.91 -21.37 1.36
C VAL A 103 2.39 -21.43 0.97
N SER A 104 2.86 -20.45 0.18
CA SER A 104 4.27 -20.38 -0.23
C SER A 104 5.20 -20.14 0.96
N LEU A 105 4.81 -19.28 1.90
CA LEU A 105 5.57 -19.04 3.14
C LEU A 105 5.59 -20.27 4.03
N LEU A 106 4.45 -20.96 4.17
CA LEU A 106 4.37 -22.22 4.91
C LEU A 106 5.20 -23.33 4.24
N GLY A 107 5.44 -23.26 2.93
CA GLY A 107 6.34 -24.18 2.23
C GLY A 107 7.78 -24.19 2.77
N MET A 108 8.21 -23.11 3.47
CA MET A 108 9.49 -23.08 4.18
C MET A 108 9.64 -24.16 5.27
N TYR A 109 8.53 -24.73 5.74
CA TYR A 109 8.54 -25.90 6.64
C TYR A 109 9.30 -27.09 6.07
N MET A 110 9.30 -27.25 4.76
CA MET A 110 9.99 -28.35 4.08
C MET A 110 11.52 -28.28 4.21
N MET A 111 12.08 -27.14 4.64
CA MET A 111 13.52 -26.98 4.83
C MET A 111 14.08 -27.71 6.07
N GLY A 112 13.22 -28.16 6.98
CA GLY A 112 13.61 -28.97 8.14
C GLY A 112 14.34 -28.26 9.26
N MET A 113 14.49 -26.93 9.21
CA MET A 113 15.22 -26.13 10.22
C MET A 113 14.24 -25.47 11.19
N LYS A 114 14.38 -25.71 12.49
CA LYS A 114 13.45 -25.24 13.53
C LYS A 114 13.21 -23.74 13.52
N PHE A 115 14.24 -22.93 13.36
CA PHE A 115 14.09 -21.47 13.35
C PHE A 115 13.31 -20.95 12.15
N ILE A 116 13.34 -21.68 11.01
CA ILE A 116 12.57 -21.34 9.80
C ILE A 116 11.08 -21.60 10.03
N TYR A 117 10.72 -22.55 10.86
CA TYR A 117 9.31 -22.82 11.18
C TYR A 117 8.65 -21.61 11.85
N GLY A 118 9.33 -21.02 12.84
CA GLY A 118 8.85 -19.80 13.48
C GLY A 118 8.68 -18.65 12.49
N LEU A 119 9.64 -18.47 11.58
CA LEU A 119 9.58 -17.45 10.54
C LEU A 119 8.42 -17.68 9.55
N ALA A 120 8.23 -18.93 9.09
CA ALA A 120 7.16 -19.29 8.17
C ALA A 120 5.77 -19.02 8.76
N ILE A 121 5.56 -19.43 10.02
CA ILE A 121 4.29 -19.21 10.73
C ILE A 121 4.07 -17.72 10.96
N ALA A 122 5.06 -17.00 11.45
CA ALA A 122 4.92 -15.58 11.73
C ALA A 122 4.60 -14.77 10.46
N ALA A 123 5.37 -14.96 9.39
CA ALA A 123 5.14 -14.27 8.13
C ALA A 123 3.77 -14.62 7.53
N SER A 124 3.39 -15.89 7.54
CA SER A 124 2.07 -16.35 7.06
C SER A 124 0.94 -15.75 7.90
N THR A 125 1.09 -15.70 9.24
CA THR A 125 0.11 -15.10 10.14
C THR A 125 -0.09 -13.61 9.83
N VAL A 126 1.00 -12.85 9.69
CA VAL A 126 0.91 -11.42 9.34
C VAL A 126 0.20 -11.23 8.01
N VAL A 127 0.56 -11.99 6.97
CA VAL A 127 -0.13 -11.93 5.66
C VAL A 127 -1.61 -12.26 5.79
N GLY A 128 -1.96 -13.30 6.55
CA GLY A 128 -3.36 -13.66 6.80
C GLY A 128 -4.16 -12.54 7.45
N VAL A 129 -3.60 -11.90 8.47
CA VAL A 129 -4.21 -10.73 9.13
C VAL A 129 -4.37 -9.57 8.16
N MET A 130 -3.39 -9.34 7.27
CA MET A 130 -3.49 -8.29 6.25
C MET A 130 -4.62 -8.57 5.25
N VAL A 131 -4.78 -9.82 4.82
CA VAL A 131 -5.91 -10.23 3.96
C VAL A 131 -7.24 -9.97 4.64
N VAL A 132 -7.39 -10.40 5.90
CA VAL A 132 -8.60 -10.17 6.68
C VAL A 132 -8.87 -8.67 6.85
N ALA A 133 -7.87 -7.87 7.19
CA ALA A 133 -8.00 -6.43 7.31
C ALA A 133 -8.42 -5.76 5.99
N ALA A 134 -7.83 -6.18 4.87
CA ALA A 134 -8.17 -5.66 3.55
C ALA A 134 -9.60 -6.04 3.11
N LEU A 135 -10.10 -7.21 3.51
CA LEU A 135 -11.43 -7.69 3.12
C LEU A 135 -12.55 -7.29 4.10
N THR A 136 -12.22 -6.83 5.30
CA THR A 136 -13.22 -6.47 6.32
C THR A 136 -13.12 -5.01 6.72
N LEU A 137 -12.00 -4.58 7.28
CA LEU A 137 -11.80 -3.23 7.78
C LEU A 137 -11.83 -2.19 6.65
N LEU A 138 -11.13 -2.47 5.55
CA LEU A 138 -11.04 -1.52 4.45
C LEU A 138 -12.42 -1.25 3.80
N PRO A 139 -13.25 -2.23 3.45
CA PRO A 139 -14.60 -1.98 2.92
C PRO A 139 -15.48 -1.17 3.87
N ALA A 140 -15.39 -1.44 5.17
CA ALA A 140 -16.11 -0.66 6.18
C ALA A 140 -15.67 0.81 6.17
N LEU A 141 -14.37 1.07 6.09
CA LEU A 141 -13.82 2.42 5.97
C LEU A 141 -14.22 3.09 4.66
N LEU A 142 -14.25 2.36 3.53
CA LEU A 142 -14.68 2.87 2.24
C LEU A 142 -16.16 3.28 2.25
N ALA A 143 -17.01 2.48 2.87
CA ALA A 143 -18.43 2.81 3.03
C ALA A 143 -18.63 4.08 3.89
N LEU A 144 -17.84 4.25 4.96
CA LEU A 144 -17.88 5.45 5.81
C LEU A 144 -17.40 6.72 5.09
N VAL A 145 -16.35 6.61 4.29
CA VAL A 145 -15.79 7.75 3.55
C VAL A 145 -16.64 8.10 2.33
N GLY A 146 -17.18 7.11 1.63
CA GLY A 146 -18.08 7.28 0.49
C GLY A 146 -17.51 8.21 -0.59
N HIS A 147 -18.32 9.16 -1.05
CA HIS A 147 -17.94 10.14 -2.08
C HIS A 147 -16.84 11.12 -1.63
N ARG A 148 -16.52 11.19 -0.33
CA ARG A 148 -15.48 12.10 0.18
C ARG A 148 -14.05 11.61 -0.09
N ILE A 149 -13.89 10.41 -0.61
CA ILE A 149 -12.57 9.80 -0.86
C ILE A 149 -11.68 10.66 -1.76
N ASP A 150 -12.24 11.41 -2.70
CA ASP A 150 -11.50 12.26 -3.64
C ASP A 150 -11.36 13.72 -3.16
N ILE A 151 -11.92 14.07 -1.97
CA ILE A 151 -11.81 15.42 -1.44
C ILE A 151 -10.44 15.61 -0.80
N THR A 152 -9.60 16.43 -1.44
CA THR A 152 -8.31 16.83 -0.89
C THR A 152 -8.34 18.29 -0.54
N THR A 153 -8.12 18.62 0.73
CA THR A 153 -7.95 19.99 1.18
C THR A 153 -6.48 20.42 1.06
N ARG A 154 -6.24 21.70 0.84
CA ARG A 154 -4.86 22.25 0.81
C ARG A 154 -4.12 21.96 2.11
N ALA A 155 -4.79 22.05 3.26
CA ALA A 155 -4.21 21.74 4.56
C ALA A 155 -3.73 20.29 4.64
N ALA A 156 -4.53 19.33 4.15
CA ALA A 156 -4.17 17.92 4.16
C ALA A 156 -2.93 17.62 3.29
N LEU A 157 -2.79 18.27 2.13
CA LEU A 157 -1.57 18.13 1.31
C LEU A 157 -0.35 18.78 1.98
N ILE A 158 -0.50 19.97 2.54
CA ILE A 158 0.60 20.66 3.22
C ILE A 158 1.06 19.85 4.43
N SER A 159 0.13 19.36 5.27
CA SER A 159 0.46 18.55 6.45
C SER A 159 1.21 17.27 6.06
N LEU A 160 0.79 16.61 4.98
CA LEU A 160 1.41 15.40 4.50
C LEU A 160 2.82 15.64 3.92
N ILE A 161 2.99 16.70 3.12
CA ILE A 161 4.30 17.09 2.58
C ILE A 161 5.25 17.43 3.75
N THR A 162 4.79 18.20 4.72
CA THR A 162 5.58 18.57 5.91
C THR A 162 5.98 17.33 6.69
N PHE A 163 5.04 16.43 6.98
CA PHE A 163 5.33 15.15 7.65
C PHE A 163 6.39 14.34 6.90
N SER A 164 6.18 14.12 5.60
CA SER A 164 7.10 13.31 4.78
C SER A 164 8.48 13.93 4.70
N THR A 165 8.57 15.25 4.53
CA THR A 165 9.86 15.96 4.41
C THR A 165 10.64 15.95 5.71
N VAL A 166 9.99 16.28 6.84
CA VAL A 166 10.65 16.30 8.16
C VAL A 166 11.07 14.90 8.59
N SER A 167 10.20 13.90 8.37
CA SER A 167 10.52 12.51 8.72
C SER A 167 11.68 11.96 7.87
N LEU A 168 11.65 12.20 6.55
CA LEU A 168 12.71 11.75 5.66
C LEU A 168 14.04 12.42 5.99
N PHE A 169 14.04 13.73 6.21
CA PHE A 169 15.24 14.46 6.62
C PHE A 169 15.80 13.94 7.94
N GLY A 170 14.93 13.67 8.92
CA GLY A 170 15.31 13.12 10.21
C GLY A 170 16.00 11.75 10.11
N ILE A 171 15.44 10.86 9.30
CA ILE A 171 15.98 9.50 9.12
C ILE A 171 17.31 9.54 8.33
N VAL A 172 17.34 10.26 7.20
CA VAL A 172 18.46 10.21 6.25
C VAL A 172 19.68 11.00 6.75
N PHE A 173 19.46 12.19 7.32
CA PHE A 173 20.56 13.09 7.66
C PHE A 173 20.97 13.07 9.14
N LEU A 174 20.05 12.76 10.04
CA LEU A 174 20.30 12.83 11.48
C LEU A 174 20.19 11.46 12.18
N GLY A 175 19.77 10.42 11.47
CA GLY A 175 19.58 9.08 12.05
C GLY A 175 18.61 9.05 13.24
N SER A 176 17.76 10.09 13.36
CA SER A 176 16.91 10.31 14.51
C SER A 176 15.45 10.01 14.25
N LEU A 177 14.92 9.01 14.94
CA LEU A 177 13.50 8.66 14.91
C LEU A 177 12.62 9.71 15.61
N THR A 178 13.20 10.56 16.47
CA THR A 178 12.46 11.61 17.18
C THR A 178 11.85 12.65 16.24
N LEU A 179 12.49 12.88 15.07
CA LEU A 179 11.97 13.79 14.05
C LEU A 179 10.74 13.26 13.33
N ILE A 180 10.47 11.95 13.37
CA ILE A 180 9.20 11.40 12.90
C ILE A 180 8.06 11.91 13.77
N GLY A 181 8.24 11.89 15.09
CA GLY A 181 7.28 12.45 16.05
C GLY A 181 7.07 13.96 15.86
N LEU A 182 8.14 14.70 15.63
CA LEU A 182 8.07 16.14 15.36
C LEU A 182 7.32 16.42 14.04
N GLY A 183 7.59 15.68 12.99
CA GLY A 183 6.87 15.76 11.71
C GLY A 183 5.38 15.46 11.88
N ALA A 184 5.02 14.44 12.66
CA ALA A 184 3.65 14.11 12.99
C ALA A 184 2.96 15.24 13.78
N LEU A 185 3.63 15.80 14.79
CA LEU A 185 3.11 16.92 15.58
C LEU A 185 2.86 18.15 14.71
N MET A 186 3.80 18.51 13.84
CA MET A 186 3.63 19.60 12.88
C MET A 186 2.45 19.35 11.93
N ALA A 187 2.30 18.13 11.42
CA ALA A 187 1.18 17.77 10.56
C ALA A 187 -0.17 17.92 11.28
N VAL A 188 -0.25 17.50 12.54
CA VAL A 188 -1.45 17.67 13.39
C VAL A 188 -1.75 19.15 13.62
N ILE A 189 -0.74 19.98 13.91
CA ILE A 189 -0.89 21.42 14.11
C ILE A 189 -1.43 22.07 12.82
N ILE A 190 -0.88 21.75 11.65
CA ILE A 190 -1.33 22.26 10.35
C ILE A 190 -2.80 21.85 10.10
N MET A 191 -3.13 20.60 10.42
CA MET A 191 -4.49 20.10 10.29
C MET A 191 -5.46 20.82 11.24
N ALA A 192 -5.07 21.06 12.50
CA ALA A 192 -5.85 21.79 13.48
C ALA A 192 -6.04 23.26 13.09
N THR A 193 -4.98 23.94 12.64
CA THR A 193 -5.07 25.34 12.17
C THR A 193 -5.93 25.50 10.91
N SER A 194 -6.15 24.42 10.15
CA SER A 194 -7.09 24.46 9.02
C SER A 194 -8.54 24.71 9.45
N PHE A 195 -8.88 24.43 10.71
CA PHE A 195 -10.19 24.82 11.27
C PHE A 195 -10.35 26.33 11.44
N LEU A 196 -9.25 27.05 11.66
CA LEU A 196 -9.25 28.51 11.85
C LEU A 196 -9.11 29.24 10.51
N VAL A 197 -8.39 28.68 9.53
CA VAL A 197 -8.10 29.33 8.24
C VAL A 197 -9.01 28.75 7.15
N LYS A 198 -10.07 29.45 6.82
CA LYS A 198 -11.08 29.06 5.82
C LYS A 198 -10.47 28.76 4.44
N SER A 199 -9.40 29.46 4.05
CA SER A 199 -8.68 29.26 2.77
C SER A 199 -8.00 27.88 2.67
N TRP A 200 -7.65 27.26 3.79
CA TRP A 200 -6.99 25.96 3.82
C TRP A 200 -7.98 24.80 3.69
N ARG A 201 -9.27 25.05 3.91
CA ARG A 201 -10.36 24.07 3.74
C ARG A 201 -10.84 23.99 2.28
N THR A 202 -10.42 24.89 1.40
CA THR A 202 -10.88 24.83 0.02
C THR A 202 -10.40 23.53 -0.64
N PRO A 203 -11.33 22.74 -1.22
CA PRO A 203 -10.97 21.56 -1.97
C PRO A 203 -10.13 21.98 -3.18
N ILE A 204 -9.07 21.25 -3.43
CA ILE A 204 -8.28 21.47 -4.64
C ILE A 204 -9.09 20.91 -5.81
N LYS A 205 -9.44 21.78 -6.76
CA LYS A 205 -10.13 21.36 -7.98
C LYS A 205 -9.20 20.38 -8.72
N HIS A 206 -9.61 19.13 -8.79
CA HIS A 206 -8.88 18.14 -9.57
C HIS A 206 -8.88 18.61 -11.04
N ARG A 207 -7.70 18.64 -11.62
CA ARG A 207 -7.57 18.87 -13.05
C ARG A 207 -8.27 17.72 -13.76
N GLU A 208 -9.16 18.03 -14.70
CA GLU A 208 -9.79 17.00 -15.51
C GLU A 208 -8.69 16.07 -16.08
N PRO A 209 -8.84 14.76 -15.95
CA PRO A 209 -7.84 13.85 -16.47
C PRO A 209 -7.68 14.11 -17.97
N LYS A 210 -6.45 14.26 -18.44
CA LYS A 210 -6.17 14.35 -19.87
C LYS A 210 -6.83 13.20 -20.61
N PRO A 211 -7.31 13.40 -21.82
CA PRO A 211 -7.85 12.32 -22.66
C PRO A 211 -6.91 11.11 -22.59
N VAL A 212 -7.47 9.93 -22.47
CA VAL A 212 -6.70 8.67 -22.29
C VAL A 212 -5.59 8.54 -23.33
N GLN A 213 -5.86 9.01 -24.55
CA GLN A 213 -4.95 8.98 -25.70
C GLN A 213 -3.67 9.82 -25.52
N GLU A 214 -3.72 10.87 -24.69
CA GLU A 214 -2.57 11.75 -24.41
C GLU A 214 -1.74 11.29 -23.22
N GLN A 215 -2.19 10.28 -22.49
CA GLN A 215 -1.48 9.77 -21.32
C GLN A 215 -0.24 8.98 -21.77
N PHE A 216 0.89 9.17 -21.05
CA PHE A 216 2.15 8.49 -21.31
C PHE A 216 1.97 6.96 -21.36
N TRP A 217 1.26 6.38 -20.40
CA TRP A 217 1.05 4.93 -20.30
C TRP A 217 0.22 4.36 -21.47
N TYR A 218 -0.75 5.13 -21.97
CA TYR A 218 -1.50 4.75 -23.17
C TYR A 218 -0.60 4.68 -24.40
N ARG A 219 0.23 5.73 -24.61
CA ARG A 219 1.18 5.78 -25.73
C ARG A 219 2.22 4.66 -25.64
N TRP A 220 2.73 4.39 -24.43
CA TRP A 220 3.65 3.29 -24.16
C TRP A 220 3.02 1.92 -24.45
N SER A 221 1.82 1.67 -23.97
CA SER A 221 1.06 0.44 -24.24
C SER A 221 0.81 0.25 -25.73
N ARG A 222 0.42 1.32 -26.43
CA ARG A 222 0.21 1.29 -27.90
C ARG A 222 1.51 1.02 -28.67
N PHE A 223 2.63 1.58 -28.23
CA PHE A 223 3.95 1.27 -28.82
C PHE A 223 4.28 -0.22 -28.71
N ILE A 224 4.10 -0.82 -27.54
CA ILE A 224 4.33 -2.25 -27.30
C ILE A 224 3.38 -3.09 -28.17
N GLN A 225 2.08 -2.74 -28.19
CA GLN A 225 1.08 -3.48 -28.96
C GLN A 225 1.31 -3.43 -30.48
N HIS A 226 1.78 -2.32 -31.02
CA HIS A 226 2.05 -2.20 -32.46
C HIS A 226 3.35 -2.90 -32.90
N ARG A 227 4.27 -3.17 -31.98
CA ARG A 227 5.54 -3.82 -32.26
C ARG A 227 5.86 -4.93 -31.25
N PRO A 228 4.99 -5.96 -31.16
CA PRO A 228 5.09 -6.97 -30.10
C PRO A 228 6.41 -7.73 -30.13
N TRP A 229 6.91 -8.08 -31.30
CA TRP A 229 8.17 -8.81 -31.45
C TRP A 229 9.39 -7.99 -31.02
N ILE A 230 9.43 -6.71 -31.37
CA ILE A 230 10.54 -5.82 -30.99
C ILE A 230 10.54 -5.63 -29.46
N SER A 231 9.37 -5.42 -28.87
CA SER A 231 9.22 -5.25 -27.41
C SER A 231 9.58 -6.54 -26.65
N LEU A 232 9.19 -7.70 -27.19
CA LEU A 232 9.51 -9.00 -26.61
C LEU A 232 11.02 -9.27 -26.67
N ILE A 233 11.64 -9.13 -27.85
CA ILE A 233 13.07 -9.37 -28.03
C ILE A 233 13.89 -8.37 -27.20
N GLY A 234 13.53 -7.09 -27.23
CA GLY A 234 14.20 -6.06 -26.44
C GLY A 234 14.13 -6.31 -24.94
N GLY A 235 12.94 -6.68 -24.44
CA GLY A 235 12.76 -7.03 -23.03
C GLY A 235 13.56 -8.27 -22.63
N LEU A 236 13.50 -9.32 -23.45
CA LEU A 236 14.21 -10.57 -23.20
C LEU A 236 15.74 -10.37 -23.25
N THR A 237 16.23 -9.60 -24.21
CA THR A 237 17.65 -9.25 -24.31
C THR A 237 18.12 -8.44 -23.09
N ALA A 238 17.34 -7.46 -22.65
CA ALA A 238 17.66 -6.68 -21.44
C ALA A 238 17.76 -7.57 -20.20
N LEU A 239 16.82 -8.51 -20.02
CA LEU A 239 16.84 -9.46 -18.90
C LEU A 239 18.04 -10.41 -18.99
N LEU A 240 18.37 -10.93 -20.19
CA LEU A 240 19.53 -11.78 -20.39
C LEU A 240 20.85 -11.05 -20.10
N ILE A 241 20.98 -9.79 -20.52
CA ILE A 241 22.15 -8.97 -20.18
C ILE A 241 22.29 -8.80 -18.66
N MET A 242 21.18 -8.57 -17.96
CA MET A 242 21.20 -8.46 -16.50
C MET A 242 21.57 -9.76 -15.78
N THR A 243 21.39 -10.92 -16.40
CA THR A 243 21.80 -12.22 -15.85
C THR A 243 23.24 -12.60 -16.17
N LEU A 244 23.92 -11.92 -17.12
CA LEU A 244 25.32 -12.19 -17.48
C LEU A 244 26.31 -12.20 -16.28
N PRO A 245 26.21 -11.31 -15.29
CA PRO A 245 27.10 -11.34 -14.14
C PRO A 245 27.03 -12.64 -13.32
N LEU A 246 25.91 -13.38 -13.39
CA LEU A 246 25.76 -14.68 -12.69
C LEU A 246 26.67 -15.76 -13.28
N PHE A 247 27.05 -15.67 -14.54
CA PHE A 247 27.94 -16.64 -15.21
C PHE A 247 29.42 -16.32 -15.03
N GLY A 248 29.75 -15.17 -14.43
CA GLY A 248 31.12 -14.76 -14.12
C GLY A 248 31.52 -14.92 -12.65
N MET A 249 30.60 -15.45 -11.82
CA MET A 249 30.85 -15.85 -10.41
C MET A 249 31.13 -17.35 -10.37
#